data_399448a99c2ddaa267c8b06280be4c74
#
_entry.id   399448a99c2ddaa267c8b06280be4c74
#
_cell.length_a   1.000
_cell.length_b   1.000
_cell.length_c   1.000
_cell.angle_alpha   90.00
_cell.angle_beta   90.00
_cell.angle_gamma   90.00
#
_symmetry.space_group_name_H-M   'P 1'
#
loop_
_entity.id
_entity.type
_entity.pdbx_description
1 polymer ?
#
loop_
_entity_poly.entity_id
_entity_poly.type
_entity_poly.pdbx_seq_one_letter_code
_entity_poly.pdbx_strand_id
1 'polypeptide(L)'
;MLWLLTIAGSNRMYRPKATHDTFQPAYVALNASGELARRAAQAWVQLASCDLCARYCRVNRRLTTTGAVCRTGERAIVHSFGPHHGEEDPLRGWAGSGTIFFSWCNLRCVFCQNWDISQKGLGREAAPEELAALMLELQRMGCHNINLVSPSHVVAQIIAAVAIAAGRGLRLPLVYNTGGYDSPEALALLDGVIDIYMPDMKYGESAAAHRYSHVRDYWDANRAAVREMHRQVGDLVLDARGVALRGLLVRHLILPQGIAASERVFRFIAEEISVETYLNVMDQYRPCYRAGEYPQLDRPLARKEFRQAVELAYRIGLTRLDHENRG
;
A
#
# COMPACT_ATOMS: atom_id res chain seq x y z
N MET A 1 56.36 32.38 0.18
CA MET A 1 55.79 31.26 -0.58
C MET A 1 54.52 30.86 0.11
N LEU A 2 53.38 31.51 -0.25
CA LEU A 2 52.05 31.32 0.35
C LEU A 2 51.32 30.22 -0.42
N TRP A 3 50.84 29.21 0.27
CA TRP A 3 49.94 28.20 -0.27
C TRP A 3 48.49 28.66 -0.05
N LEU A 4 47.79 28.93 -1.14
CA LEU A 4 46.34 29.15 -1.19
C LEU A 4 45.65 27.78 -1.20
N LEU A 5 44.96 27.44 -0.13
CA LEU A 5 44.02 26.34 -0.06
C LEU A 5 42.66 26.80 -0.63
N THR A 6 42.34 26.30 -1.81
CA THR A 6 41.01 26.51 -2.44
C THR A 6 40.03 25.51 -1.80
N ILE A 7 39.10 26.01 -0.99
CA ILE A 7 37.98 25.20 -0.47
C ILE A 7 36.92 25.15 -1.58
N ALA A 8 36.76 23.98 -2.21
CA ALA A 8 35.65 23.73 -3.11
C ALA A 8 34.37 23.57 -2.29
N GLY A 9 33.60 24.61 -2.17
CA GLY A 9 32.25 24.58 -1.61
C GLY A 9 31.31 23.81 -2.55
N SER A 10 30.80 22.67 -2.11
CA SER A 10 29.72 21.94 -2.78
C SER A 10 28.45 22.80 -2.73
N ASN A 11 28.15 23.48 -3.84
CA ASN A 11 26.90 24.19 -4.04
C ASN A 11 25.77 23.14 -4.18
N ARG A 12 25.22 22.64 -3.06
CA ARG A 12 23.93 21.95 -3.06
C ARG A 12 22.89 23.00 -3.43
N MET A 13 22.49 23.02 -4.69
CA MET A 13 21.35 23.83 -5.13
C MET A 13 20.14 23.46 -4.24
N TYR A 14 19.67 24.44 -3.46
CA TYR A 14 18.45 24.35 -2.68
C TYR A 14 17.29 24.16 -3.66
N ARG A 15 16.82 22.93 -3.83
CA ARG A 15 15.54 22.67 -4.49
C ARG A 15 14.47 23.04 -3.49
N PRO A 16 13.58 24.00 -3.80
CA PRO A 16 12.44 24.28 -2.93
C PRO A 16 11.65 22.98 -2.73
N LYS A 17 11.35 22.64 -1.48
CA LYS A 17 10.49 21.51 -1.17
C LYS A 17 9.15 21.77 -1.84
N ALA A 18 8.67 20.80 -2.65
CA ALA A 18 7.33 20.87 -3.22
C ALA A 18 6.32 21.07 -2.08
N THR A 19 5.37 21.96 -2.28
CA THR A 19 4.22 22.10 -1.38
C THR A 19 3.08 21.25 -1.92
N HIS A 20 2.12 20.88 -1.09
CA HIS A 20 0.95 20.13 -1.52
C HIS A 20 0.20 20.85 -2.67
N ASP A 21 0.19 22.18 -2.64
CA ASP A 21 -0.47 23.02 -3.66
C ASP A 21 0.26 23.03 -5.01
N THR A 22 1.56 22.68 -5.06
CA THR A 22 2.38 22.61 -6.28
C THR A 22 2.64 21.18 -6.75
N PHE A 23 2.25 20.19 -5.97
CA PHE A 23 2.41 18.79 -6.33
C PHE A 23 1.39 18.39 -7.41
N GLN A 24 1.88 17.77 -8.47
CA GLN A 24 1.03 17.21 -9.52
C GLN A 24 1.17 15.70 -9.53
N PRO A 25 0.10 14.93 -9.25
CA PRO A 25 0.11 13.49 -9.34
C PRO A 25 0.50 12.99 -10.74
N ALA A 26 1.27 11.91 -10.80
CA ALA A 26 1.83 11.43 -12.06
C ALA A 26 0.75 10.97 -13.07
N TYR A 27 -0.37 10.44 -12.57
CA TYR A 27 -1.50 10.03 -13.42
C TYR A 27 -2.11 11.16 -14.25
N VAL A 28 -1.92 12.42 -13.89
CA VAL A 28 -2.44 13.56 -14.64
C VAL A 28 -1.77 13.65 -16.03
N ALA A 29 -0.46 13.43 -16.10
CA ALA A 29 0.26 13.39 -17.38
C ALA A 29 -0.13 12.15 -18.20
N LEU A 30 -0.29 10.99 -17.57
CA LEU A 30 -0.77 9.77 -18.24
C LEU A 30 -2.18 9.94 -18.79
N ASN A 31 -3.05 10.67 -18.09
CA ASN A 31 -4.40 10.98 -18.59
C ASN A 31 -4.35 11.92 -19.81
N ALA A 32 -3.55 12.95 -19.74
CA ALA A 32 -3.40 13.93 -20.84
C ALA A 32 -2.85 13.29 -22.13
N SER A 33 -1.97 12.29 -22.03
CA SER A 33 -1.42 11.55 -23.16
C SER A 33 -2.33 10.43 -23.69
N GLY A 34 -3.44 10.11 -23.03
CA GLY A 34 -4.30 8.96 -23.32
C GLY A 34 -3.76 7.60 -22.82
N GLU A 35 -2.57 7.58 -22.25
CA GLU A 35 -1.93 6.33 -21.76
C GLU A 35 -2.73 5.69 -20.62
N LEU A 36 -3.35 6.49 -19.76
CA LEU A 36 -4.16 5.97 -18.65
C LEU A 36 -5.39 5.21 -19.16
N ALA A 37 -6.07 5.72 -20.19
CA ALA A 37 -7.21 5.03 -20.83
C ALA A 37 -6.76 3.73 -21.51
N ARG A 38 -5.59 3.73 -22.17
CA ARG A 38 -5.01 2.53 -22.78
C ARG A 38 -4.73 1.45 -21.74
N ARG A 39 -4.12 1.82 -20.59
CA ARG A 39 -3.86 0.86 -19.50
C ARG A 39 -5.13 0.36 -18.84
N ALA A 40 -6.15 1.20 -18.69
CA ALA A 40 -7.47 0.78 -18.22
C ALA A 40 -8.07 -0.32 -19.13
N ALA A 41 -8.03 -0.12 -20.44
CA ALA A 41 -8.50 -1.11 -21.40
C ALA A 41 -7.68 -2.41 -21.34
N GLN A 42 -6.36 -2.31 -21.23
CA GLN A 42 -5.46 -3.47 -21.07
C GLN A 42 -5.78 -4.26 -19.80
N ALA A 43 -5.90 -3.60 -18.64
CA ALA A 43 -6.24 -4.23 -17.38
C ALA A 43 -7.62 -4.90 -17.43
N TRP A 44 -8.57 -4.30 -18.14
CA TRP A 44 -9.91 -4.87 -18.32
C TRP A 44 -9.89 -6.18 -19.12
N VAL A 45 -9.05 -6.25 -20.16
CA VAL A 45 -8.84 -7.49 -20.94
C VAL A 45 -8.25 -8.59 -20.06
N GLN A 46 -7.32 -8.26 -19.15
CA GLN A 46 -6.71 -9.23 -18.24
C GLN A 46 -7.72 -9.86 -17.25
N LEU A 47 -8.88 -9.26 -17.01
CA LEU A 47 -9.95 -9.89 -16.22
C LEU A 47 -10.49 -11.18 -16.87
N ALA A 48 -10.34 -11.38 -18.18
CA ALA A 48 -10.78 -12.60 -18.87
C ALA A 48 -9.93 -13.84 -18.54
N SER A 49 -8.68 -13.65 -18.10
CA SER A 49 -7.80 -14.68 -17.53
C SER A 49 -6.95 -14.03 -16.44
N CYS A 50 -7.55 -13.81 -15.27
CA CYS A 50 -7.06 -12.87 -14.28
C CYS A 50 -5.69 -13.23 -13.71
N ASP A 51 -4.71 -12.32 -13.88
CA ASP A 51 -3.36 -12.32 -13.32
C ASP A 51 -3.00 -11.00 -12.61
N LEU A 52 -4.02 -10.19 -12.30
CA LEU A 52 -3.87 -8.88 -11.67
C LEU A 52 -3.49 -8.92 -10.18
N CYS A 53 -3.10 -10.08 -9.64
CA CYS A 53 -2.45 -10.20 -8.34
C CYS A 53 -1.67 -11.52 -8.28
N ALA A 54 -0.78 -11.67 -7.32
CA ALA A 54 0.09 -12.84 -7.18
C ALA A 54 -0.63 -14.18 -6.87
N ARG A 55 -1.96 -14.21 -6.82
CA ARG A 55 -2.75 -15.46 -6.80
C ARG A 55 -2.78 -16.16 -8.15
N TYR A 56 -2.63 -15.43 -9.25
CA TYR A 56 -2.66 -15.99 -10.61
C TYR A 56 -3.81 -16.98 -10.84
N CYS A 57 -5.02 -16.63 -10.39
CA CYS A 57 -6.19 -17.53 -10.43
C CYS A 57 -6.59 -17.92 -11.85
N ARG A 58 -6.26 -17.11 -12.87
CA ARG A 58 -6.61 -17.31 -14.27
C ARG A 58 -8.11 -17.50 -14.55
N VAL A 59 -8.95 -17.05 -13.61
CA VAL A 59 -10.41 -17.07 -13.76
C VAL A 59 -10.86 -15.96 -14.67
N ASN A 60 -11.86 -16.24 -15.53
CA ASN A 60 -12.55 -15.20 -16.28
C ASN A 60 -13.52 -14.45 -15.36
N ARG A 61 -13.02 -13.38 -14.72
CA ARG A 61 -13.76 -12.58 -13.74
C ARG A 61 -14.87 -11.72 -14.37
N ARG A 62 -14.95 -11.66 -15.70
CA ARG A 62 -16.05 -11.01 -16.44
C ARG A 62 -17.29 -11.90 -16.49
N LEU A 63 -17.14 -13.21 -16.33
CA LEU A 63 -18.22 -14.20 -16.42
C LEU A 63 -18.56 -14.84 -15.07
N THR A 64 -17.55 -15.04 -14.21
CA THR A 64 -17.74 -15.76 -12.94
C THR A 64 -16.71 -15.34 -11.89
N THR A 65 -17.06 -15.50 -10.63
CA THR A 65 -16.14 -15.39 -9.50
C THR A 65 -15.73 -16.75 -8.95
N THR A 66 -16.29 -17.83 -9.47
CA THR A 66 -15.97 -19.20 -9.04
C THR A 66 -14.51 -19.51 -9.31
N GLY A 67 -13.75 -19.93 -8.28
CA GLY A 67 -12.31 -20.17 -8.37
C GLY A 67 -11.45 -18.92 -8.10
N ALA A 68 -12.00 -17.70 -8.15
CA ALA A 68 -11.27 -16.50 -7.76
C ALA A 68 -11.18 -16.38 -6.24
N VAL A 69 -9.94 -16.36 -5.68
CA VAL A 69 -9.72 -16.22 -4.23
C VAL A 69 -10.35 -14.93 -3.69
N CYS A 70 -10.28 -13.86 -4.45
CA CYS A 70 -10.84 -12.55 -4.09
C CYS A 70 -12.36 -12.45 -4.28
N ARG A 71 -13.02 -13.44 -4.87
CA ARG A 71 -14.48 -13.48 -5.11
C ARG A 71 -15.07 -12.21 -5.73
N THR A 72 -14.24 -11.43 -6.45
CA THR A 72 -14.63 -10.17 -7.08
C THR A 72 -14.72 -10.34 -8.58
N GLY A 73 -15.81 -9.91 -9.15
CA GLY A 73 -16.09 -9.97 -10.60
C GLY A 73 -15.56 -8.75 -11.35
N GLU A 74 -16.31 -8.32 -12.34
CA GLU A 74 -15.99 -7.18 -13.19
C GLU A 74 -16.11 -5.84 -12.46
N ARG A 75 -16.98 -5.74 -11.44
CA ARG A 75 -17.14 -4.55 -10.61
C ARG A 75 -16.40 -4.68 -9.30
N ALA A 76 -15.83 -3.58 -8.81
CA ALA A 76 -15.29 -3.52 -7.46
C ALA A 76 -16.44 -3.59 -6.44
N ILE A 77 -16.16 -4.14 -5.24
CA ILE A 77 -17.10 -4.06 -4.15
C ILE A 77 -16.52 -3.10 -3.10
N VAL A 78 -17.24 -2.02 -2.84
CA VAL A 78 -16.85 -0.99 -1.87
C VAL A 78 -17.67 -1.18 -0.60
N HIS A 79 -16.97 -1.33 0.53
CA HIS A 79 -17.59 -1.40 1.85
C HIS A 79 -17.96 0.00 2.36
N SER A 80 -16.99 0.90 2.37
CA SER A 80 -17.15 2.25 2.89
C SER A 80 -16.12 3.20 2.30
N PHE A 81 -16.37 4.49 2.42
CA PHE A 81 -15.42 5.54 2.09
C PHE A 81 -15.60 6.75 3.01
N GLY A 82 -14.56 7.54 3.20
CA GLY A 82 -14.60 8.76 4.01
C GLY A 82 -13.20 9.23 4.44
N PRO A 83 -13.09 10.44 5.04
CA PRO A 83 -11.88 10.88 5.71
C PRO A 83 -11.55 9.93 6.88
N HIS A 84 -10.33 9.42 6.91
CA HIS A 84 -9.86 8.51 7.95
C HIS A 84 -8.67 9.12 8.68
N HIS A 85 -8.77 9.21 10.02
CA HIS A 85 -7.76 9.84 10.88
C HIS A 85 -6.89 8.81 11.63
N GLY A 86 -7.12 7.52 11.42
CA GLY A 86 -6.36 6.42 12.01
C GLY A 86 -5.26 5.85 11.08
N GLU A 87 -4.91 6.54 10.00
CA GLU A 87 -3.79 6.19 9.14
C GLU A 87 -2.48 6.79 9.68
N GLU A 88 -1.35 6.42 9.10
CA GLU A 88 -0.04 6.95 9.42
C GLU A 88 0.00 8.48 9.34
N ASP A 89 0.76 9.12 10.24
CA ASP A 89 0.85 10.57 10.34
C ASP A 89 1.03 11.30 9.01
N PRO A 90 1.93 10.85 8.10
CA PRO A 90 2.12 11.50 6.81
C PRO A 90 0.91 11.39 5.87
N LEU A 91 0.04 10.42 6.05
CA LEU A 91 -1.12 10.22 5.20
C LEU A 91 -2.35 10.95 5.72
N ARG A 92 -2.59 10.91 7.04
CA ARG A 92 -3.78 11.51 7.63
C ARG A 92 -3.71 13.03 7.76
N GLY A 93 -2.49 13.57 8.01
CA GLY A 93 -2.32 15.00 8.27
C GLY A 93 -3.35 15.54 9.24
N TRP A 94 -3.97 16.68 8.91
CA TRP A 94 -5.03 17.31 9.71
C TRP A 94 -6.45 17.09 9.14
N ALA A 95 -6.59 16.82 7.84
CA ALA A 95 -7.90 16.68 7.16
C ALA A 95 -8.28 15.21 6.89
N GLY A 96 -7.42 14.27 7.27
CA GLY A 96 -7.62 12.84 7.09
C GLY A 96 -7.17 12.32 5.73
N SER A 97 -6.90 11.03 5.68
CA SER A 97 -6.68 10.25 4.47
C SER A 97 -8.04 9.90 3.84
N GLY A 98 -8.24 10.20 2.55
CA GLY A 98 -9.48 9.91 1.85
C GLY A 98 -9.59 8.43 1.50
N THR A 99 -10.08 7.64 2.42
CA THR A 99 -9.98 6.18 2.37
C THR A 99 -11.18 5.56 1.67
N ILE A 100 -10.92 4.60 0.75
CA ILE A 100 -11.92 3.74 0.11
C ILE A 100 -11.59 2.29 0.48
N PHE A 101 -12.45 1.65 1.27
CA PHE A 101 -12.31 0.25 1.68
C PHE A 101 -12.93 -0.68 0.65
N PHE A 102 -12.10 -1.47 -0.03
CA PHE A 102 -12.59 -2.53 -0.91
C PHE A 102 -12.90 -3.80 -0.12
N SER A 103 -14.01 -4.42 -0.47
CA SER A 103 -14.39 -5.72 0.09
C SER A 103 -13.64 -6.85 -0.57
N TRP A 104 -13.53 -7.97 0.15
CA TRP A 104 -12.68 -9.10 -0.15
C TRP A 104 -11.18 -8.74 -0.07
N CYS A 105 -10.35 -9.73 -0.27
CA CYS A 105 -8.90 -9.60 -0.28
C CYS A 105 -8.29 -10.80 -1.01
N ASN A 106 -7.13 -10.61 -1.59
CA ASN A 106 -6.34 -11.71 -2.15
C ASN A 106 -5.58 -12.53 -1.09
N LEU A 107 -5.54 -12.08 0.16
CA LEU A 107 -5.06 -12.82 1.33
C LEU A 107 -6.22 -13.38 2.15
N ARG A 108 -5.93 -14.43 2.94
CA ARG A 108 -6.90 -15.12 3.80
C ARG A 108 -6.38 -15.19 5.24
N CYS A 109 -5.90 -14.03 5.76
CA CYS A 109 -5.30 -13.97 7.08
C CYS A 109 -6.29 -14.40 8.17
N VAL A 110 -5.91 -15.40 8.98
CA VAL A 110 -6.72 -15.93 10.09
C VAL A 110 -6.87 -14.95 11.25
N PHE A 111 -6.04 -13.90 11.29
CA PHE A 111 -6.05 -12.83 12.29
C PHE A 111 -6.49 -11.46 11.74
N CYS A 112 -7.20 -11.43 10.61
CA CYS A 112 -7.59 -10.18 9.98
C CYS A 112 -8.52 -9.37 10.89
N GLN A 113 -8.12 -8.13 11.21
CA GLN A 113 -8.92 -7.22 12.03
C GLN A 113 -10.16 -6.71 11.28
N ASN A 114 -10.06 -6.61 9.94
CA ASN A 114 -11.14 -6.22 9.04
C ASN A 114 -11.78 -7.45 8.34
N TRP A 115 -11.95 -8.54 9.08
CA TRP A 115 -12.40 -9.83 8.51
C TRP A 115 -13.82 -9.78 7.95
N ASP A 116 -14.71 -8.97 8.48
CA ASP A 116 -16.06 -8.71 7.98
C ASP A 116 -16.02 -8.14 6.56
N ILE A 117 -15.13 -7.21 6.29
CA ILE A 117 -14.90 -6.64 4.96
C ILE A 117 -14.17 -7.66 4.08
N SER A 118 -13.02 -8.14 4.54
CA SER A 118 -12.06 -8.91 3.72
C SER A 118 -12.43 -10.39 3.51
N GLN A 119 -13.25 -10.98 4.39
CA GLN A 119 -13.60 -12.40 4.34
C GLN A 119 -15.10 -12.66 4.11
N LYS A 120 -15.99 -11.72 4.54
CA LYS A 120 -17.43 -11.81 4.26
C LYS A 120 -17.86 -11.03 3.03
N GLY A 121 -17.05 -10.04 2.59
CA GLY A 121 -17.32 -9.25 1.40
C GLY A 121 -18.50 -8.31 1.54
N LEU A 122 -18.72 -7.79 2.75
CA LEU A 122 -19.78 -6.80 3.00
C LEU A 122 -19.50 -5.53 2.20
N GLY A 123 -20.49 -5.03 1.47
CA GLY A 123 -20.37 -3.84 0.66
C GLY A 123 -21.31 -3.87 -0.53
N ARG A 124 -21.17 -2.89 -1.43
CA ARG A 124 -21.93 -2.82 -2.68
C ARG A 124 -21.00 -2.79 -3.89
N GLU A 125 -21.45 -3.34 -4.98
CA GLU A 125 -20.75 -3.21 -6.25
C GLU A 125 -20.68 -1.73 -6.66
N ALA A 126 -19.54 -1.35 -7.24
CA ALA A 126 -19.31 -0.03 -7.79
C ALA A 126 -18.71 -0.15 -9.18
N ALA A 127 -19.34 0.50 -10.16
CA ALA A 127 -18.79 0.69 -11.48
C ALA A 127 -17.61 1.69 -11.44
N PRO A 128 -16.72 1.73 -12.44
CA PRO A 128 -15.62 2.71 -12.47
C PRO A 128 -16.08 4.17 -12.34
N GLU A 129 -17.25 4.51 -12.90
CA GLU A 129 -17.85 5.84 -12.81
C GLU A 129 -18.24 6.21 -11.37
N GLU A 130 -18.80 5.25 -10.64
CA GLU A 130 -19.17 5.42 -9.22
C GLU A 130 -17.93 5.54 -8.36
N LEU A 131 -16.91 4.70 -8.60
CA LEU A 131 -15.63 4.77 -7.90
C LEU A 131 -14.92 6.11 -8.15
N ALA A 132 -14.95 6.62 -9.39
CA ALA A 132 -14.45 7.95 -9.72
C ALA A 132 -15.20 9.06 -8.98
N ALA A 133 -16.52 8.95 -8.84
CA ALA A 133 -17.31 9.90 -8.07
C ALA A 133 -16.93 9.90 -6.58
N LEU A 134 -16.66 8.73 -5.97
CA LEU A 134 -16.16 8.64 -4.60
C LEU A 134 -14.81 9.34 -4.43
N MET A 135 -13.86 9.18 -5.36
CA MET A 135 -12.57 9.85 -5.33
C MET A 135 -12.71 11.37 -5.38
N LEU A 136 -13.58 11.89 -6.25
CA LEU A 136 -13.85 13.33 -6.37
C LEU A 136 -14.55 13.87 -5.13
N GLU A 137 -15.44 13.11 -4.52
CA GLU A 137 -16.10 13.49 -3.27
C GLU A 137 -15.10 13.60 -2.11
N LEU A 138 -14.15 12.65 -1.98
CA LEU A 138 -13.08 12.72 -0.98
C LEU A 138 -12.19 13.95 -1.19
N GLN A 139 -11.89 14.29 -2.45
CA GLN A 139 -11.19 15.55 -2.77
C GLN A 139 -12.00 16.76 -2.34
N ARG A 140 -13.32 16.79 -2.60
CA ARG A 140 -14.22 17.88 -2.19
C ARG A 140 -14.32 18.01 -0.67
N MET A 141 -14.23 16.90 0.07
CA MET A 141 -14.15 16.87 1.53
C MET A 141 -12.82 17.44 2.09
N GLY A 142 -11.83 17.69 1.22
CA GLY A 142 -10.55 18.26 1.61
C GLY A 142 -9.52 17.24 2.10
N CYS A 143 -9.71 15.94 1.85
CA CYS A 143 -8.74 14.90 2.18
C CYS A 143 -7.39 15.17 1.54
N HIS A 144 -6.30 14.65 2.15
CA HIS A 144 -4.94 14.86 1.65
C HIS A 144 -4.55 13.94 0.50
N ASN A 145 -5.22 12.81 0.36
CA ASN A 145 -4.94 11.78 -0.65
C ASN A 145 -6.20 10.95 -0.90
N ILE A 146 -6.14 10.05 -1.89
CA ILE A 146 -7.10 8.95 -2.07
C ILE A 146 -6.40 7.65 -1.68
N ASN A 147 -6.80 7.06 -0.57
CA ASN A 147 -6.23 5.84 -0.02
C ASN A 147 -7.09 4.63 -0.38
N LEU A 148 -6.54 3.78 -1.24
CA LEU A 148 -7.18 2.58 -1.80
C LEU A 148 -6.81 1.37 -0.94
N VAL A 149 -7.71 0.92 -0.07
CA VAL A 149 -7.44 -0.15 0.92
C VAL A 149 -7.79 -1.51 0.36
N SER A 150 -6.83 -2.45 0.40
CA SER A 150 -6.90 -3.80 -0.19
C SER A 150 -7.14 -3.77 -1.71
N PRO A 151 -6.35 -3.05 -2.50
CA PRO A 151 -6.62 -2.76 -3.90
C PRO A 151 -6.15 -3.85 -4.87
N SER A 152 -5.31 -4.79 -4.45
CA SER A 152 -4.59 -5.75 -5.30
C SER A 152 -5.48 -6.53 -6.27
N HIS A 153 -6.72 -6.77 -5.90
CA HIS A 153 -7.67 -7.55 -6.71
C HIS A 153 -8.62 -6.69 -7.56
N VAL A 154 -8.54 -5.36 -7.46
CA VAL A 154 -9.39 -4.40 -8.17
C VAL A 154 -8.60 -3.38 -8.99
N VAL A 155 -7.39 -3.73 -9.40
CA VAL A 155 -6.49 -2.85 -10.19
C VAL A 155 -7.13 -2.36 -11.48
N ALA A 156 -7.82 -3.24 -12.22
CA ALA A 156 -8.50 -2.85 -13.45
C ALA A 156 -9.57 -1.78 -13.20
N GLN A 157 -10.39 -1.96 -12.19
CA GLN A 157 -11.45 -1.04 -11.80
C GLN A 157 -10.88 0.30 -11.30
N ILE A 158 -9.77 0.25 -10.56
CA ILE A 158 -9.07 1.44 -10.07
C ILE A 158 -8.53 2.27 -11.24
N ILE A 159 -7.79 1.67 -12.16
CA ILE A 159 -7.20 2.42 -13.29
C ILE A 159 -8.30 3.06 -14.14
N ALA A 160 -9.39 2.33 -14.41
CA ALA A 160 -10.53 2.87 -15.13
C ALA A 160 -11.19 4.05 -14.40
N ALA A 161 -11.38 3.94 -13.06
CA ALA A 161 -11.92 5.01 -12.25
C ALA A 161 -10.99 6.24 -12.20
N VAL A 162 -9.68 6.02 -12.08
CA VAL A 162 -8.68 7.10 -12.06
C VAL A 162 -8.68 7.85 -13.40
N ALA A 163 -8.80 7.14 -14.54
CA ALA A 163 -8.89 7.79 -15.84
C ALA A 163 -10.11 8.73 -15.92
N ILE A 164 -11.27 8.29 -15.43
CA ILE A 164 -12.49 9.10 -15.38
C ILE A 164 -12.32 10.29 -14.41
N ALA A 165 -11.82 10.03 -13.20
CA ALA A 165 -11.69 11.05 -12.17
C ALA A 165 -10.64 12.13 -12.55
N ALA A 166 -9.51 11.74 -13.15
CA ALA A 166 -8.48 12.64 -13.63
C ALA A 166 -9.02 13.60 -14.72
N GLY A 167 -9.83 13.08 -15.63
CA GLY A 167 -10.54 13.87 -16.65
C GLY A 167 -11.56 14.84 -16.05
N ARG A 168 -12.06 14.57 -14.86
CA ARG A 168 -13.01 15.41 -14.10
C ARG A 168 -12.34 16.30 -13.04
N GLY A 169 -11.01 16.34 -13.00
CA GLY A 169 -10.27 17.27 -12.13
C GLY A 169 -9.77 16.68 -10.82
N LEU A 170 -9.64 15.37 -10.67
CA LEU A 170 -8.92 14.77 -9.55
C LEU A 170 -7.45 15.22 -9.59
N ARG A 171 -6.92 15.68 -8.43
CA ARG A 171 -5.54 16.18 -8.27
C ARG A 171 -4.86 15.73 -6.98
N LEU A 172 -5.48 14.85 -6.20
CA LEU A 172 -4.89 14.31 -4.98
C LEU A 172 -3.93 13.15 -5.28
N PRO A 173 -2.86 12.97 -4.49
CA PRO A 173 -2.02 11.77 -4.56
C PRO A 173 -2.83 10.51 -4.35
N LEU A 174 -2.50 9.43 -5.04
CA LEU A 174 -3.11 8.11 -4.86
C LEU A 174 -2.22 7.25 -3.98
N VAL A 175 -2.79 6.68 -2.91
CA VAL A 175 -2.16 5.72 -2.01
C VAL A 175 -2.66 4.32 -2.33
N TYR A 176 -1.74 3.39 -2.56
CA TYR A 176 -2.03 1.97 -2.79
C TYR A 176 -1.72 1.17 -1.53
N ASN A 177 -2.74 1.00 -0.66
CA ASN A 177 -2.64 0.35 0.64
C ASN A 177 -2.91 -1.16 0.51
N THR A 178 -1.85 -1.92 0.32
CA THR A 178 -1.92 -3.33 -0.08
C THR A 178 -1.37 -4.29 0.98
N GLY A 179 -1.87 -5.52 0.96
CA GLY A 179 -1.28 -6.64 1.72
C GLY A 179 0.09 -7.09 1.22
N GLY A 180 0.62 -6.45 0.16
CA GLY A 180 1.95 -6.72 -0.40
C GLY A 180 2.04 -8.03 -1.19
N TYR A 181 0.91 -8.57 -1.65
CA TYR A 181 0.86 -9.78 -2.47
C TYR A 181 0.35 -9.44 -3.88
N ASP A 182 1.15 -8.61 -4.56
CA ASP A 182 0.84 -8.01 -5.85
C ASP A 182 1.67 -8.67 -6.97
N SER A 183 1.12 -8.73 -8.18
CA SER A 183 1.83 -9.28 -9.33
C SER A 183 2.64 -8.21 -10.07
N PRO A 184 3.79 -8.56 -10.67
CA PRO A 184 4.55 -7.65 -11.53
C PRO A 184 3.71 -7.06 -12.65
N GLU A 185 2.79 -7.83 -13.24
CA GLU A 185 1.90 -7.40 -14.31
C GLU A 185 0.97 -6.26 -13.85
N ALA A 186 0.40 -6.39 -12.64
CA ALA A 186 -0.45 -5.34 -12.08
C ALA A 186 0.37 -4.09 -11.73
N LEU A 187 1.56 -4.25 -11.14
CA LEU A 187 2.43 -3.14 -10.79
C LEU A 187 2.93 -2.39 -12.03
N ALA A 188 3.21 -3.09 -13.14
CA ALA A 188 3.56 -2.44 -14.40
C ALA A 188 2.44 -1.55 -14.94
N LEU A 189 1.17 -1.94 -14.79
CA LEU A 189 0.03 -1.10 -15.15
C LEU A 189 -0.14 0.13 -14.25
N LEU A 190 0.33 0.03 -13.02
CA LEU A 190 0.24 1.09 -12.00
C LEU A 190 1.41 2.08 -12.01
N ASP A 191 2.47 1.84 -12.79
CA ASP A 191 3.65 2.73 -12.88
C ASP A 191 3.22 4.13 -13.37
N GLY A 192 3.47 5.16 -12.56
CA GLY A 192 3.02 6.52 -12.79
C GLY A 192 1.50 6.76 -12.56
N VAL A 193 0.75 5.74 -12.12
CA VAL A 193 -0.64 5.90 -11.66
C VAL A 193 -0.69 6.14 -10.17
N ILE A 194 0.09 5.40 -9.40
CA ILE A 194 0.17 5.50 -7.95
C ILE A 194 1.32 6.44 -7.55
N ASP A 195 1.06 7.32 -6.62
CA ASP A 195 2.06 8.24 -6.06
C ASP A 195 2.69 7.68 -4.78
N ILE A 196 1.92 6.99 -3.96
CA ILE A 196 2.38 6.45 -2.67
C ILE A 196 2.01 4.97 -2.61
N TYR A 197 3.02 4.11 -2.50
CA TYR A 197 2.80 2.71 -2.18
C TYR A 197 2.91 2.48 -0.69
N MET A 198 1.92 1.77 -0.12
CA MET A 198 1.89 1.39 1.28
C MET A 198 1.66 -0.12 1.42
N PRO A 199 2.68 -0.94 1.11
CA PRO A 199 2.60 -2.38 1.27
C PRO A 199 2.78 -2.81 2.71
N ASP A 200 2.01 -3.81 3.14
CA ASP A 200 2.39 -4.62 4.29
C ASP A 200 3.51 -5.60 3.91
N MET A 201 4.51 -5.74 4.76
CA MET A 201 5.43 -6.88 4.78
C MET A 201 5.09 -7.74 6.00
N LYS A 202 4.11 -8.65 5.85
CA LYS A 202 3.50 -9.37 6.99
C LYS A 202 4.41 -10.45 7.57
N TYR A 203 5.26 -11.06 6.74
CA TYR A 203 6.08 -12.22 7.11
C TYR A 203 7.42 -12.19 6.40
N GLY A 204 8.49 -12.43 7.12
CA GLY A 204 9.81 -12.70 6.57
C GLY A 204 10.02 -14.15 6.11
N GLU A 205 8.98 -15.00 6.24
CA GLU A 205 9.03 -16.41 5.87
C GLU A 205 7.72 -16.90 5.27
N SER A 206 7.82 -17.66 4.18
CA SER A 206 6.64 -18.19 3.49
C SER A 206 5.90 -19.27 4.27
N ALA A 207 6.56 -19.99 5.19
CA ALA A 207 5.91 -21.00 6.03
C ALA A 207 4.83 -20.40 6.94
N ALA A 208 5.14 -19.26 7.58
CA ALA A 208 4.16 -18.51 8.39
C ALA A 208 3.01 -17.97 7.52
N ALA A 209 3.33 -17.44 6.35
CA ALA A 209 2.32 -16.94 5.40
C ALA A 209 1.39 -18.06 4.91
N HIS A 210 1.94 -19.25 4.63
CA HIS A 210 1.13 -20.40 4.25
C HIS A 210 0.17 -20.81 5.38
N ARG A 211 0.67 -20.87 6.61
CA ARG A 211 -0.11 -21.29 7.78
C ARG A 211 -1.20 -20.29 8.15
N TYR A 212 -0.89 -18.97 8.12
CA TYR A 212 -1.76 -17.95 8.70
C TYR A 212 -2.46 -17.03 7.68
N SER A 213 -2.03 -17.06 6.40
CA SER A 213 -2.68 -16.29 5.33
C SER A 213 -3.00 -17.11 4.08
N HIS A 214 -2.75 -18.43 4.13
CA HIS A 214 -3.00 -19.38 3.03
C HIS A 214 -2.30 -19.00 1.71
N VAL A 215 -1.03 -18.55 1.81
CA VAL A 215 -0.17 -18.18 0.68
C VAL A 215 1.19 -18.86 0.81
N ARG A 216 1.61 -19.61 -0.19
CA ARG A 216 2.84 -20.43 -0.13
C ARG A 216 4.12 -19.67 -0.46
N ASP A 217 4.05 -18.67 -1.30
CA ASP A 217 5.15 -17.92 -1.90
C ASP A 217 5.16 -16.44 -1.49
N TYR A 218 4.50 -16.11 -0.38
CA TYR A 218 4.33 -14.73 0.07
C TYR A 218 5.65 -13.95 0.14
N TRP A 219 6.68 -14.54 0.76
CA TRP A 219 7.94 -13.83 0.98
C TRP A 219 8.62 -13.42 -0.33
N ASP A 220 8.62 -14.29 -1.33
CA ASP A 220 9.25 -13.99 -2.62
C ASP A 220 8.41 -13.01 -3.44
N ALA A 221 7.10 -13.19 -3.51
CA ALA A 221 6.19 -12.27 -4.19
C ALA A 221 6.18 -10.88 -3.53
N ASN A 222 6.17 -10.83 -2.19
CA ASN A 222 6.19 -9.57 -1.44
C ASN A 222 7.47 -8.78 -1.68
N ARG A 223 8.66 -9.43 -1.61
CA ARG A 223 9.93 -8.77 -1.91
C ARG A 223 10.00 -8.23 -3.34
N ALA A 224 9.56 -9.02 -4.31
CA ALA A 224 9.51 -8.59 -5.71
C ALA A 224 8.60 -7.38 -5.88
N ALA A 225 7.42 -7.41 -5.26
CA ALA A 225 6.46 -6.30 -5.30
C ALA A 225 7.03 -5.03 -4.64
N VAL A 226 7.64 -5.14 -3.44
CA VAL A 226 8.18 -3.97 -2.73
C VAL A 226 9.37 -3.34 -3.48
N ARG A 227 10.26 -4.15 -4.10
CA ARG A 227 11.32 -3.62 -4.98
C ARG A 227 10.74 -2.83 -6.15
N GLU A 228 9.74 -3.38 -6.81
CA GLU A 228 9.10 -2.70 -7.94
C GLU A 228 8.37 -1.43 -7.51
N MET A 229 7.65 -1.45 -6.39
CA MET A 229 7.02 -0.27 -5.83
C MET A 229 8.04 0.83 -5.52
N HIS A 230 9.17 0.49 -4.87
CA HIS A 230 10.25 1.44 -4.60
C HIS A 230 10.90 1.96 -5.89
N ARG A 231 11.12 1.11 -6.89
CA ARG A 231 11.62 1.54 -8.20
C ARG A 231 10.74 2.62 -8.83
N GLN A 232 9.41 2.49 -8.69
CA GLN A 232 8.45 3.42 -9.30
C GLN A 232 8.40 4.76 -8.58
N VAL A 233 8.44 4.78 -7.26
CA VAL A 233 8.14 5.98 -6.47
C VAL A 233 9.30 6.49 -5.60
N GLY A 234 10.32 5.65 -5.32
CA GLY A 234 11.45 5.97 -4.44
C GLY A 234 11.06 6.05 -2.96
N ASP A 235 11.93 6.66 -2.15
CA ASP A 235 11.69 6.90 -0.74
C ASP A 235 10.60 7.94 -0.51
N LEU A 236 9.92 7.86 0.65
CA LEU A 236 8.80 8.74 0.98
C LEU A 236 9.23 10.22 1.06
N VAL A 237 8.59 11.04 0.25
CA VAL A 237 8.76 12.50 0.19
C VAL A 237 7.57 13.18 0.86
N LEU A 238 7.87 14.03 1.83
CA LEU A 238 6.87 14.81 2.58
C LEU A 238 6.94 16.28 2.12
N ASP A 239 5.80 16.96 2.17
CA ASP A 239 5.73 18.40 2.01
C ASP A 239 6.29 19.14 3.26
N ALA A 240 6.22 20.47 3.25
CA ALA A 240 6.70 21.30 4.36
C ALA A 240 5.88 21.12 5.67
N ARG A 241 4.67 20.55 5.57
CA ARG A 241 3.76 20.30 6.70
C ARG A 241 3.82 18.84 7.19
N GLY A 242 4.68 18.01 6.58
CA GLY A 242 4.83 16.61 6.92
C GLY A 242 3.83 15.67 6.23
N VAL A 243 3.06 16.15 5.25
CA VAL A 243 2.11 15.31 4.49
C VAL A 243 2.83 14.66 3.32
N ALA A 244 2.56 13.37 3.10
CA ALA A 244 3.17 12.58 2.04
C ALA A 244 2.67 13.01 0.65
N LEU A 245 3.61 13.18 -0.27
CA LEU A 245 3.35 13.51 -1.66
C LEU A 245 3.58 12.32 -2.58
N ARG A 246 4.66 11.56 -2.36
CA ARG A 246 5.10 10.45 -3.20
C ARG A 246 6.04 9.55 -2.41
N GLY A 247 6.11 8.28 -2.76
CA GLY A 247 7.15 7.37 -2.27
C GLY A 247 6.62 6.11 -1.60
N LEU A 248 7.55 5.34 -1.05
CA LEU A 248 7.27 4.07 -0.37
C LEU A 248 7.15 4.28 1.14
N LEU A 249 6.05 3.77 1.72
CA LEU A 249 5.83 3.62 3.15
C LEU A 249 5.56 2.14 3.43
N VAL A 250 6.43 1.46 4.16
CA VAL A 250 6.25 0.04 4.48
C VAL A 250 5.59 -0.13 5.83
N ARG A 251 4.63 -1.06 5.93
CA ARG A 251 4.01 -1.46 7.20
C ARG A 251 4.43 -2.87 7.59
N HIS A 252 4.76 -3.06 8.85
CA HIS A 252 5.11 -4.35 9.41
C HIS A 252 4.40 -4.61 10.73
N LEU A 253 3.41 -5.51 10.72
CA LEU A 253 2.67 -5.90 11.92
C LEU A 253 3.50 -6.92 12.71
N ILE A 254 3.84 -6.57 13.95
CA ILE A 254 4.51 -7.50 14.85
C ILE A 254 3.50 -8.54 15.32
N LEU A 255 3.87 -9.80 15.17
CA LEU A 255 3.08 -10.95 15.63
C LEU A 255 3.73 -11.59 16.85
N PRO A 256 2.93 -12.18 17.76
CA PRO A 256 3.46 -12.89 18.91
C PRO A 256 4.47 -13.97 18.54
N GLN A 257 5.42 -14.24 19.46
CA GLN A 257 6.43 -15.31 19.31
C GLN A 257 7.34 -15.16 18.09
N GLY A 258 7.52 -13.96 17.55
CA GLY A 258 8.38 -13.72 16.39
C GLY A 258 7.88 -14.31 15.07
N ILE A 259 6.60 -14.69 14.98
CA ILE A 259 5.98 -15.32 13.78
C ILE A 259 6.16 -14.47 12.52
N ALA A 260 6.21 -13.14 12.68
CA ALA A 260 6.43 -12.22 11.54
C ALA A 260 7.84 -12.30 10.96
N ALA A 261 8.82 -12.90 11.67
CA ALA A 261 10.24 -12.94 11.30
C ALA A 261 10.79 -11.55 10.96
N SER A 262 10.56 -10.57 11.86
CA SER A 262 10.82 -9.15 11.67
C SER A 262 12.27 -8.84 11.27
N GLU A 263 13.26 -9.58 11.79
CA GLU A 263 14.66 -9.36 11.42
C GLU A 263 14.91 -9.54 9.91
N ARG A 264 14.32 -10.57 9.30
CA ARG A 264 14.45 -10.78 7.86
C ARG A 264 13.78 -9.68 7.05
N VAL A 265 12.63 -9.20 7.52
CA VAL A 265 11.91 -8.08 6.88
C VAL A 265 12.75 -6.81 6.95
N PHE A 266 13.25 -6.45 8.13
CA PHE A 266 14.02 -5.22 8.32
C PHE A 266 15.37 -5.25 7.59
N ARG A 267 16.08 -6.38 7.58
CA ARG A 267 17.28 -6.53 6.77
C ARG A 267 16.99 -6.37 5.29
N PHE A 268 15.94 -6.99 4.78
CA PHE A 268 15.54 -6.82 3.38
C PHE A 268 15.27 -5.34 3.04
N ILE A 269 14.56 -4.62 3.91
CA ILE A 269 14.29 -3.20 3.68
C ILE A 269 15.59 -2.40 3.66
N ALA A 270 16.48 -2.60 4.65
CA ALA A 270 17.71 -1.83 4.77
C ALA A 270 18.73 -2.16 3.67
N GLU A 271 18.88 -3.44 3.31
CA GLU A 271 19.94 -3.93 2.43
C GLU A 271 19.54 -3.90 0.95
N GLU A 272 18.24 -4.08 0.64
CA GLU A 272 17.78 -4.26 -0.75
C GLU A 272 16.82 -3.16 -1.23
N ILE A 273 16.26 -2.36 -0.32
CA ILE A 273 15.36 -1.26 -0.67
C ILE A 273 16.03 0.08 -0.36
N SER A 274 15.99 0.54 0.89
CA SER A 274 16.64 1.77 1.33
C SER A 274 16.60 1.88 2.85
N VAL A 275 17.69 2.35 3.47
CA VAL A 275 17.71 2.71 4.90
C VAL A 275 16.83 3.93 5.20
N GLU A 276 16.50 4.73 4.17
CA GLU A 276 15.61 5.89 4.24
C GLU A 276 14.12 5.51 4.06
N THR A 277 13.79 4.22 3.95
CA THR A 277 12.40 3.77 3.86
C THR A 277 11.62 4.20 5.10
N TYR A 278 10.47 4.85 4.90
CA TYR A 278 9.54 5.14 6.00
C TYR A 278 8.86 3.85 6.43
N LEU A 279 9.00 3.49 7.70
CA LEU A 279 8.55 2.20 8.22
C LEU A 279 7.58 2.40 9.40
N ASN A 280 6.37 1.87 9.26
CA ASN A 280 5.46 1.71 10.39
C ASN A 280 5.62 0.30 10.99
N VAL A 281 6.24 0.20 12.17
CA VAL A 281 6.31 -1.02 12.98
C VAL A 281 5.06 -1.03 13.86
N MET A 282 4.09 -1.89 13.55
CA MET A 282 2.76 -1.86 14.16
C MET A 282 2.64 -2.80 15.36
N ASP A 283 2.16 -2.30 16.51
CA ASP A 283 1.91 -3.05 17.75
C ASP A 283 0.45 -3.47 17.95
N GLN A 284 -0.42 -3.05 17.06
CA GLN A 284 -1.88 -3.17 17.18
C GLN A 284 -2.42 -4.60 17.06
N TYR A 285 -1.54 -5.63 17.04
CA TYR A 285 -1.98 -7.02 16.98
C TYR A 285 -2.83 -7.40 18.19
N ARG A 286 -3.99 -7.94 17.92
CA ARG A 286 -4.88 -8.62 18.87
C ARG A 286 -5.51 -9.84 18.20
N PRO A 287 -5.84 -10.92 18.94
CA PRO A 287 -6.60 -12.03 18.39
C PRO A 287 -7.93 -11.54 17.78
N CYS A 288 -8.11 -11.82 16.50
CA CYS A 288 -9.33 -11.49 15.75
C CYS A 288 -9.67 -12.64 14.81
N TYR A 289 -10.91 -12.69 14.35
CA TYR A 289 -11.43 -13.66 13.40
C TYR A 289 -11.17 -15.11 13.86
N ARG A 290 -10.25 -15.81 13.22
CA ARG A 290 -9.92 -17.22 13.52
C ARG A 290 -8.58 -17.38 14.27
N ALA A 291 -8.03 -16.30 14.80
CA ALA A 291 -6.75 -16.34 15.52
C ALA A 291 -6.79 -17.30 16.73
N GLY A 292 -7.93 -17.41 17.42
CA GLY A 292 -8.12 -18.34 18.53
C GLY A 292 -8.02 -19.83 18.18
N GLU A 293 -8.06 -20.19 16.88
CA GLU A 293 -7.80 -21.56 16.42
C GLU A 293 -6.29 -21.90 16.41
N TYR A 294 -5.44 -20.91 16.65
CA TYR A 294 -3.98 -21.01 16.57
C TYR A 294 -3.37 -20.59 17.91
N PRO A 295 -2.95 -21.52 18.79
CA PRO A 295 -2.45 -21.16 20.13
C PRO A 295 -1.35 -20.11 20.16
N GLN A 296 -0.53 -20.02 19.09
CA GLN A 296 0.54 -19.04 18.97
C GLN A 296 0.00 -17.60 18.73
N LEU A 297 -1.20 -17.47 18.18
CA LEU A 297 -1.87 -16.21 17.85
C LEU A 297 -2.99 -15.86 18.84
N ASP A 298 -3.33 -16.75 19.77
CA ASP A 298 -4.45 -16.57 20.72
C ASP A 298 -4.01 -15.78 21.96
N ARG A 299 -3.25 -14.71 21.77
CA ARG A 299 -2.92 -13.71 22.79
C ARG A 299 -2.55 -12.37 22.15
N PRO A 300 -2.75 -11.24 22.83
CA PRO A 300 -2.23 -9.97 22.37
C PRO A 300 -0.69 -9.96 22.30
N LEU A 301 -0.17 -9.03 21.53
CA LEU A 301 1.27 -8.76 21.49
C LEU A 301 1.75 -8.25 22.86
N ALA A 302 2.86 -8.80 23.36
CA ALA A 302 3.47 -8.30 24.57
C ALA A 302 4.30 -7.03 24.28
N ARG A 303 4.24 -6.04 25.17
CA ARG A 303 5.04 -4.80 25.04
C ARG A 303 6.54 -5.05 24.84
N LYS A 304 7.06 -6.13 25.43
CA LYS A 304 8.46 -6.52 25.27
C LYS A 304 8.76 -6.94 23.83
N GLU A 305 7.87 -7.71 23.20
CA GLU A 305 8.04 -8.16 21.80
C GLU A 305 8.05 -6.97 20.85
N PHE A 306 7.16 -6.01 21.06
CA PHE A 306 7.13 -4.78 20.28
C PHE A 306 8.41 -3.97 20.44
N ARG A 307 8.83 -3.66 21.70
CA ARG A 307 10.05 -2.91 21.94
C ARG A 307 11.29 -3.56 21.32
N GLN A 308 11.40 -4.87 21.42
CA GLN A 308 12.49 -5.62 20.76
C GLN A 308 12.50 -5.46 19.24
N ALA A 309 11.33 -5.41 18.62
CA ALA A 309 11.22 -5.19 17.17
C ALA A 309 11.65 -3.75 16.79
N VAL A 310 11.23 -2.74 17.54
CA VAL A 310 11.63 -1.34 17.31
C VAL A 310 13.15 -1.16 17.51
N GLU A 311 13.70 -1.69 18.60
CA GLU A 311 15.16 -1.67 18.87
C GLU A 311 15.96 -2.38 17.74
N LEU A 312 15.40 -3.46 17.22
CA LEU A 312 16.00 -4.19 16.09
C LEU A 312 16.01 -3.34 14.82
N ALA A 313 14.90 -2.65 14.50
CA ALA A 313 14.84 -1.76 13.34
C ALA A 313 15.92 -0.67 13.42
N TYR A 314 16.07 -0.01 14.58
CA TYR A 314 17.13 0.98 14.78
C TYR A 314 18.54 0.40 14.65
N ARG A 315 18.80 -0.80 15.21
CA ARG A 315 20.12 -1.46 15.10
C ARG A 315 20.49 -1.83 13.66
N ILE A 316 19.50 -2.10 12.82
CA ILE A 316 19.68 -2.39 11.40
C ILE A 316 19.88 -1.09 10.58
N GLY A 317 19.58 0.08 11.15
CA GLY A 317 19.76 1.38 10.51
C GLY A 317 18.46 2.00 9.96
N LEU A 318 17.29 1.40 10.23
CA LEU A 318 16.00 1.95 9.86
C LEU A 318 15.57 2.97 10.92
N THR A 319 15.70 4.27 10.61
CA THR A 319 15.49 5.36 11.57
C THR A 319 14.24 6.21 11.30
N ARG A 320 13.66 6.09 10.11
CA ARG A 320 12.43 6.80 9.73
C ARG A 320 11.19 6.00 10.13
N LEU A 321 11.00 5.84 11.45
CA LEU A 321 9.85 5.12 12.00
C LEU A 321 8.66 6.07 12.20
N ASP A 322 7.43 5.54 12.06
CA ASP A 322 6.20 6.28 12.33
C ASP A 322 6.13 6.74 13.79
N HIS A 323 5.56 7.93 14.02
CA HIS A 323 5.62 8.59 15.35
C HIS A 323 4.79 7.88 16.40
N GLU A 324 3.74 7.18 16.07
CA GLU A 324 2.95 6.38 17.03
C GLU A 324 3.78 5.28 17.72
N ASN A 325 4.96 4.97 17.17
CA ASN A 325 5.88 3.95 17.69
C ASN A 325 6.98 4.51 18.60
N ARG A 326 6.91 5.78 19.00
CA ARG A 326 7.89 6.44 19.88
C ARG A 326 7.48 6.46 21.35
N GLY A 327 6.56 5.57 21.75
CA GLY A 327 6.09 5.43 23.13
C GLY A 327 6.97 4.54 24.01
#